data_00e932d25d8024a291845a86faf3d6a9
#
_entry.id   00e932d25d8024a291845a86faf3d6a9
#
_cell.length_a   1.000
_cell.length_b   1.000
_cell.length_c   1.000
_cell.angle_alpha   90.00
_cell.angle_beta   90.00
_cell.angle_gamma   90.00
#
_symmetry.space_group_name_H-M   'P 1'
#
loop_
_entity.id
_entity.type
_entity.pdbx_description
1 polymer ?
#
loop_
_entity_poly.entity_id
_entity_poly.type
_entity_poly.pdbx_seq_one_letter_code
_entity_poly.pdbx_strand_id
1 'polypeptide(L)'
;MTQEDVHFVDKSAESEVGSPADSAVSVPTLSEPGLLVMDVDSTLIDEEVIDELGVVAGCGEEIAGVTARAMRGELEFCDALRARVALLEGLPISVFDTVHDKLHFTKGALELIDTLHEHGWKIGVVVRRLHE
;
A
#
# COMPACT_ATOMS: atom_id res chain seq x y z
N MET A 1 -3.45 2.50 20.05
CA MET A 1 -2.88 3.18 18.86
C MET A 1 -3.72 4.44 18.65
N THR A 2 -3.19 5.60 18.93
CA THR A 2 -3.91 6.86 18.79
C THR A 2 -3.73 7.37 17.36
N GLN A 3 -4.79 7.89 16.77
CA GLN A 3 -4.96 8.33 15.37
C GLN A 3 -4.02 9.50 14.94
N GLU A 4 -3.09 9.93 15.77
CA GLU A 4 -2.24 11.11 15.54
C GLU A 4 -0.87 10.83 14.88
N ASP A 5 -0.48 9.56 14.71
CA ASP A 5 0.88 9.22 14.25
C ASP A 5 0.98 8.78 12.77
N VAL A 6 -0.12 8.84 12.01
CA VAL A 6 -0.09 8.47 10.58
C VAL A 6 -0.03 9.72 9.72
N HIS A 7 1.15 10.04 9.19
CA HIS A 7 1.32 11.08 8.19
C HIS A 7 1.26 10.50 6.78
N PHE A 8 0.30 10.98 5.98
CA PHE A 8 0.26 10.68 4.53
C PHE A 8 1.21 11.61 3.79
N VAL A 9 2.14 11.04 3.06
CA VAL A 9 3.05 11.80 2.18
C VAL A 9 2.50 11.75 0.76
N ASP A 10 2.12 12.91 0.22
CA ASP A 10 1.71 13.06 -1.18
C ASP A 10 2.96 13.11 -2.08
N LYS A 11 3.02 12.24 -3.07
CA LYS A 11 4.15 12.08 -4.01
C LYS A 11 4.16 13.10 -5.16
N SER A 12 3.40 14.19 -5.08
CA SER A 12 3.35 15.20 -6.16
C SER A 12 4.52 16.20 -6.18
N ALA A 13 5.52 16.06 -5.27
CA ALA A 13 6.73 16.87 -5.30
C ALA A 13 7.86 16.12 -6.01
N GLU A 14 7.99 16.30 -7.32
CA GLU A 14 9.22 16.00 -8.04
C GLU A 14 10.31 16.99 -7.58
N SER A 15 11.14 16.57 -6.63
CA SER A 15 12.38 17.27 -6.32
C SER A 15 13.53 16.63 -7.08
N GLU A 16 14.30 17.44 -7.79
CA GLU A 16 15.49 17.10 -8.55
C GLU A 16 16.41 16.17 -7.72
N VAL A 17 16.58 14.94 -8.21
CA VAL A 17 17.55 14.00 -7.66
C VAL A 17 18.93 14.48 -8.08
N GLY A 18 19.64 15.10 -7.17
CA GLY A 18 21.06 15.39 -7.31
C GLY A 18 21.85 14.10 -7.54
N SER A 19 22.85 14.18 -8.41
CA SER A 19 23.77 13.09 -8.75
C SER A 19 24.33 12.41 -7.49
N PRO A 20 24.35 11.07 -7.39
CA PRO A 20 24.87 10.39 -6.23
C PRO A 20 26.40 10.50 -6.20
N ALA A 21 26.93 11.46 -5.44
CA ALA A 21 28.30 11.37 -4.96
C ALA A 21 28.31 10.32 -3.84
N ASP A 22 28.99 9.24 -4.12
CA ASP A 22 29.59 8.20 -3.26
C ASP A 22 29.38 8.38 -1.72
N SER A 23 28.14 8.33 -1.27
CA SER A 23 27.82 8.18 0.15
C SER A 23 27.56 6.69 0.38
N ALA A 24 28.47 6.03 1.07
CA ALA A 24 28.27 4.69 1.58
C ALA A 24 26.90 4.65 2.28
N VAL A 25 25.94 3.93 1.69
CA VAL A 25 24.63 3.73 2.29
C VAL A 25 24.86 2.98 3.58
N SER A 26 24.75 3.68 4.72
CA SER A 26 24.83 3.03 6.03
C SER A 26 23.61 2.12 6.19
N VAL A 27 23.85 0.88 6.61
CA VAL A 27 22.76 -0.04 6.94
C VAL A 27 22.02 0.54 8.16
N PRO A 28 20.70 0.72 8.07
CA PRO A 28 19.91 1.21 9.20
C PRO A 28 20.07 0.28 10.42
N THR A 29 20.16 0.86 11.61
CA THR A 29 20.28 0.11 12.86
C THR A 29 19.27 0.63 13.88
N LEU A 30 18.97 -0.17 14.89
CA LEU A 30 18.09 0.26 15.99
C LEU A 30 18.78 1.24 16.98
N SER A 31 20.08 1.50 16.83
CA SER A 31 20.82 2.44 17.69
C SER A 31 20.52 3.91 17.39
N GLU A 32 19.98 4.19 16.21
CA GLU A 32 19.64 5.55 15.79
C GLU A 32 18.21 5.59 15.25
N PRO A 33 17.41 6.62 15.61
CA PRO A 33 16.08 6.79 15.08
C PRO A 33 16.08 6.93 13.56
N GLY A 34 15.07 6.37 12.89
CA GLY A 34 14.93 6.41 11.45
C GLY A 34 13.49 6.54 11.02
N LEU A 35 13.26 6.40 9.72
CA LEU A 35 11.94 6.35 9.10
C LEU A 35 11.83 5.04 8.29
N LEU A 36 10.84 4.22 8.61
CA LEU A 36 10.40 3.12 7.77
C LEU A 36 9.18 3.57 6.94
N VAL A 37 9.28 3.46 5.63
CA VAL A 37 8.14 3.68 4.73
C VAL A 37 7.80 2.36 4.04
N MET A 38 6.53 1.97 4.08
CA MET A 38 6.08 0.71 3.50
C MET A 38 4.77 0.91 2.72
N ASP A 39 4.51 0.01 1.78
CA ASP A 39 3.21 -0.11 1.11
C ASP A 39 2.22 -0.85 2.01
N VAL A 40 0.95 -0.86 1.65
CA VAL A 40 -0.13 -1.54 2.37
C VAL A 40 -0.35 -2.94 1.81
N ASP A 41 -0.84 -3.00 0.56
CA ASP A 41 -1.25 -4.23 -0.09
C ASP A 41 -0.05 -5.17 -0.29
N SER A 42 -0.20 -6.44 0.05
CA SER A 42 0.85 -7.46 0.00
C SER A 42 2.17 -7.08 0.71
N THR A 43 2.12 -6.13 1.64
CA THR A 43 3.28 -5.65 2.43
C THR A 43 2.94 -5.52 3.90
N LEU A 44 2.13 -4.52 4.30
CA LEU A 44 1.63 -4.38 5.68
C LEU A 44 0.54 -5.41 5.98
N ILE A 45 -0.27 -5.73 4.98
CA ILE A 45 -1.28 -6.79 5.01
C ILE A 45 -0.94 -7.85 3.95
N ASP A 46 -1.45 -9.06 4.15
CA ASP A 46 -1.21 -10.19 3.24
C ASP A 46 -2.01 -10.09 1.94
N GLU A 47 -3.15 -9.39 1.97
CA GLU A 47 -4.11 -9.30 0.88
C GLU A 47 -3.90 -8.06 -0.02
N GLU A 48 -4.50 -8.11 -1.21
CA GLU A 48 -4.75 -6.97 -2.10
C GLU A 48 -6.21 -6.51 -1.89
N VAL A 49 -6.42 -5.33 -1.33
CA VAL A 49 -7.76 -4.83 -0.95
C VAL A 49 -8.73 -4.82 -2.14
N ILE A 50 -8.26 -4.45 -3.34
CA ILE A 50 -9.12 -4.40 -4.53
C ILE A 50 -9.57 -5.80 -4.98
N ASP A 51 -8.76 -6.83 -4.76
CA ASP A 51 -9.11 -8.21 -5.10
C ASP A 51 -10.16 -8.74 -4.12
N GLU A 52 -10.02 -8.44 -2.81
CA GLU A 52 -11.03 -8.78 -1.80
C GLU A 52 -12.37 -8.07 -2.06
N LEU A 53 -12.35 -6.80 -2.45
CA LEU A 53 -13.54 -6.07 -2.89
C LEU A 53 -14.20 -6.77 -4.08
N GLY A 54 -13.41 -7.22 -5.05
CA GLY A 54 -13.89 -7.97 -6.21
C GLY A 54 -14.56 -9.28 -5.84
N VAL A 55 -13.99 -10.01 -4.89
CA VAL A 55 -14.58 -11.27 -4.38
C VAL A 55 -15.94 -10.99 -3.74
N VAL A 56 -16.05 -9.99 -2.88
CA VAL A 56 -17.32 -9.62 -2.23
C VAL A 56 -18.33 -9.09 -3.24
N ALA A 57 -17.89 -8.38 -4.28
CA ALA A 57 -18.72 -7.86 -5.36
C ALA A 57 -19.18 -8.94 -6.34
N GLY A 58 -18.57 -10.13 -6.34
CA GLY A 58 -18.83 -11.19 -7.31
C GLY A 58 -18.17 -10.96 -8.68
N CYS A 59 -17.19 -10.05 -8.78
CA CYS A 59 -16.43 -9.76 -10.01
C CYS A 59 -14.93 -10.06 -9.86
N GLY A 60 -14.56 -10.96 -8.96
CA GLY A 60 -13.15 -11.29 -8.69
C GLY A 60 -12.41 -11.84 -9.90
N GLU A 61 -13.06 -12.66 -10.76
CA GLU A 61 -12.44 -13.19 -11.98
C GLU A 61 -12.12 -12.08 -12.99
N GLU A 62 -13.02 -11.11 -13.15
CA GLU A 62 -12.84 -9.95 -14.03
C GLU A 62 -11.69 -9.07 -13.54
N ILE A 63 -11.62 -8.81 -12.24
CA ILE A 63 -10.50 -8.04 -11.61
C ILE A 63 -9.18 -8.77 -11.82
N ALA A 64 -9.13 -10.09 -11.56
CA ALA A 64 -7.94 -10.90 -11.80
C ALA A 64 -7.51 -10.88 -13.27
N GLY A 65 -8.47 -10.88 -14.19
CA GLY A 65 -8.23 -10.76 -15.63
C GLY A 65 -7.56 -9.43 -16.00
N VAL A 66 -8.01 -8.32 -15.43
CA VAL A 66 -7.39 -7.00 -15.64
C VAL A 66 -5.98 -6.97 -15.06
N THR A 67 -5.78 -7.50 -13.85
CA THR A 67 -4.48 -7.61 -13.19
C THR A 67 -3.50 -8.41 -14.05
N ALA A 68 -3.91 -9.57 -14.56
CA ALA A 68 -3.07 -10.40 -15.42
C ALA A 68 -2.64 -9.68 -16.71
N ARG A 69 -3.52 -8.86 -17.31
CA ARG A 69 -3.17 -8.04 -18.48
C ARG A 69 -2.15 -6.96 -18.15
N ALA A 70 -2.31 -6.29 -17.01
CA ALA A 70 -1.35 -5.30 -16.53
C ALA A 70 0.04 -5.93 -16.27
N MET A 71 0.08 -7.11 -15.66
CA MET A 71 1.33 -7.83 -15.39
C MET A 71 2.06 -8.26 -16.68
N ARG A 72 1.33 -8.46 -17.79
CA ARG A 72 1.93 -8.71 -19.11
C ARG A 72 2.34 -7.43 -19.86
N GLY A 73 2.15 -6.25 -19.25
CA GLY A 73 2.44 -4.97 -19.89
C GLY A 73 1.42 -4.55 -20.96
N GLU A 74 0.24 -5.16 -20.99
CA GLU A 74 -0.84 -4.82 -21.93
C GLU A 74 -1.63 -3.58 -21.49
N LEU A 75 -1.54 -3.22 -20.22
CA LEU A 75 -2.21 -2.08 -19.62
C LEU A 75 -1.23 -1.31 -18.72
N GLU A 76 -1.28 0.01 -18.83
CA GLU A 76 -0.61 0.89 -17.88
C GLU A 76 -1.31 0.80 -16.50
N PHE A 77 -0.55 1.09 -15.43
CA PHE A 77 -1.07 0.97 -14.07
C PHE A 77 -2.39 1.75 -13.86
N CYS A 78 -2.43 3.01 -14.30
CA CYS A 78 -3.62 3.84 -14.12
C CYS A 78 -4.84 3.29 -14.85
N ASP A 79 -4.66 2.77 -16.05
CA ASP A 79 -5.76 2.18 -16.84
C ASP A 79 -6.24 0.87 -16.22
N ALA A 80 -5.33 0.04 -15.72
CA ALA A 80 -5.67 -1.17 -15.00
C ALA A 80 -6.42 -0.86 -13.69
N LEU A 81 -5.99 0.15 -12.94
CA LEU A 81 -6.68 0.56 -11.71
C LEU A 81 -8.08 1.12 -12.02
N ARG A 82 -8.23 2.00 -13.03
CA ARG A 82 -9.54 2.51 -13.46
C ARG A 82 -10.48 1.38 -13.88
N ALA A 83 -9.98 0.42 -14.66
CA ALA A 83 -10.79 -0.71 -15.12
C ALA A 83 -11.26 -1.58 -13.95
N ARG A 84 -10.39 -1.83 -12.95
CA ARG A 84 -10.76 -2.59 -11.74
C ARG A 84 -11.76 -1.84 -10.87
N VAL A 85 -11.55 -0.54 -10.64
CA VAL A 85 -12.48 0.29 -9.86
C VAL A 85 -13.84 0.39 -10.54
N ALA A 86 -13.91 0.50 -11.86
CA ALA A 86 -15.17 0.54 -12.60
C ALA A 86 -16.02 -0.73 -12.39
N LEU A 87 -15.39 -1.89 -12.16
CA LEU A 87 -16.10 -3.13 -11.85
C LEU A 87 -16.76 -3.12 -10.46
N LEU A 88 -16.34 -2.20 -9.59
CA LEU A 88 -16.88 -2.04 -8.23
C LEU A 88 -17.97 -0.98 -8.16
N GLU A 89 -18.37 -0.38 -9.28
CA GLU A 89 -19.39 0.68 -9.32
C GLU A 89 -20.72 0.19 -8.74
N GLY A 90 -21.32 1.02 -7.89
CA GLY A 90 -22.64 0.73 -7.29
C GLY A 90 -22.58 -0.16 -6.04
N LEU A 91 -21.42 -0.58 -5.59
CA LEU A 91 -21.32 -1.32 -4.33
C LEU A 91 -21.69 -0.43 -3.13
N PRO A 92 -22.45 -0.98 -2.16
CA PRO A 92 -22.74 -0.28 -0.94
C PRO A 92 -21.44 -0.12 -0.10
N ILE A 93 -21.32 1.00 0.60
CA ILE A 93 -20.13 1.30 1.43
C ILE A 93 -19.89 0.24 2.53
N SER A 94 -20.93 -0.47 2.96
CA SER A 94 -20.82 -1.56 3.93
C SER A 94 -19.97 -2.75 3.45
N VAL A 95 -19.65 -2.82 2.16
CA VAL A 95 -18.71 -3.81 1.62
C VAL A 95 -17.31 -3.65 2.24
N PHE A 96 -16.91 -2.41 2.53
CA PHE A 96 -15.62 -2.15 3.18
C PHE A 96 -15.52 -2.77 4.57
N ASP A 97 -16.61 -2.80 5.35
CA ASP A 97 -16.62 -3.47 6.66
C ASP A 97 -16.39 -4.98 6.49
N THR A 98 -17.04 -5.57 5.48
CA THR A 98 -16.88 -7.00 5.17
C THR A 98 -15.47 -7.35 4.72
N VAL A 99 -14.83 -6.49 3.93
CA VAL A 99 -13.44 -6.69 3.50
C VAL A 99 -12.49 -6.47 4.67
N HIS A 100 -12.67 -5.39 5.45
CA HIS A 100 -11.85 -5.10 6.63
C HIS A 100 -11.73 -6.30 7.57
N ASP A 101 -12.84 -7.02 7.82
CA ASP A 101 -12.85 -8.20 8.69
C ASP A 101 -12.07 -9.40 8.14
N LYS A 102 -11.67 -9.35 6.87
CA LYS A 102 -10.89 -10.39 6.20
C LYS A 102 -9.41 -10.07 6.08
N LEU A 103 -9.02 -8.81 6.31
CA LEU A 103 -7.63 -8.40 6.17
C LEU A 103 -6.80 -8.90 7.35
N HIS A 104 -5.59 -9.38 7.04
CA HIS A 104 -4.64 -9.86 8.02
C HIS A 104 -3.33 -9.10 7.90
N PHE A 105 -2.79 -8.68 9.05
CA PHE A 105 -1.44 -8.13 9.04
C PHE A 105 -0.43 -9.20 8.65
N THR A 106 0.48 -8.85 7.76
CA THR A 106 1.63 -9.67 7.43
C THR A 106 2.34 -10.11 8.70
N LYS A 107 2.70 -11.40 8.75
CA LYS A 107 3.32 -11.99 9.93
C LYS A 107 4.57 -11.21 10.35
N GLY A 108 4.58 -10.75 11.59
CA GLY A 108 5.67 -9.98 12.17
C GLY A 108 5.61 -8.47 11.89
N ALA A 109 4.66 -7.98 11.08
CA ALA A 109 4.55 -6.55 10.76
C ALA A 109 4.29 -5.70 12.01
N LEU A 110 3.35 -6.11 12.87
CA LEU A 110 3.05 -5.39 14.10
C LEU A 110 4.23 -5.44 15.09
N GLU A 111 4.90 -6.58 15.23
CA GLU A 111 6.09 -6.71 16.06
C GLU A 111 7.24 -5.81 15.58
N LEU A 112 7.41 -5.71 14.24
CA LEU A 112 8.39 -4.80 13.65
C LEU A 112 8.06 -3.35 13.96
N ILE A 113 6.81 -2.94 13.78
CA ILE A 113 6.33 -1.57 14.05
C ILE A 113 6.55 -1.21 15.52
N ASP A 114 6.15 -2.07 16.44
CA ASP A 114 6.30 -1.85 17.88
C ASP A 114 7.78 -1.73 18.27
N THR A 115 8.62 -2.64 17.76
CA THR A 115 10.08 -2.59 17.98
C THR A 115 10.69 -1.28 17.48
N LEU A 116 10.31 -0.85 16.29
CA LEU A 116 10.84 0.39 15.71
C LEU A 116 10.37 1.62 16.49
N HIS A 117 9.11 1.67 16.93
CA HIS A 117 8.60 2.74 17.78
C HIS A 117 9.36 2.84 19.12
N GLU A 118 9.65 1.71 19.76
CA GLU A 118 10.45 1.66 21.00
C GLU A 118 11.85 2.24 20.82
N HIS A 119 12.40 2.16 19.58
CA HIS A 119 13.71 2.71 19.22
C HIS A 119 13.61 4.12 18.59
N GLY A 120 12.47 4.78 18.72
CA GLY A 120 12.27 6.17 18.27
C GLY A 120 12.09 6.34 16.77
N TRP A 121 11.90 5.25 16.03
CA TRP A 121 11.61 5.30 14.60
C TRP A 121 10.20 5.83 14.31
N LYS A 122 10.05 6.43 13.13
CA LYS A 122 8.75 6.80 12.58
C LYS A 122 8.35 5.80 11.50
N ILE A 123 7.03 5.56 11.40
CA ILE A 123 6.49 4.67 10.38
C ILE A 123 5.63 5.50 9.43
N GLY A 124 5.90 5.38 8.14
CA GLY A 124 5.11 5.95 7.06
C GLY A 124 4.45 4.84 6.25
N VAL A 125 3.20 5.04 5.87
CA VAL A 125 2.49 4.14 4.96
C VAL A 125 2.20 4.89 3.67
N VAL A 126 2.53 4.30 2.53
CA VAL A 126 2.34 4.89 1.20
C VAL A 126 1.35 4.06 0.42
N VAL A 127 0.33 4.71 -0.13
CA VAL A 127 -0.66 4.06 -0.99
C VAL A 127 -0.65 4.75 -2.35
N ARG A 128 -0.66 3.97 -3.40
CA ARG A 128 -0.78 4.51 -4.75
C ARG A 128 -2.24 4.82 -5.06
N ARG A 129 -2.52 6.06 -5.47
CA ARG A 129 -3.88 6.46 -5.86
C ARG A 129 -3.91 7.11 -7.25
N LEU A 130 -5.10 7.15 -7.85
CA LEU A 130 -5.35 7.92 -9.07
C LEU A 130 -5.43 9.41 -8.73
N HIS A 131 -4.74 10.22 -9.54
CA HIS A 131 -5.05 11.64 -9.66
C HIS A 131 -5.95 11.82 -10.90
N GLU A 132 -7.01 12.61 -10.74
CA GLU A 132 -7.81 13.10 -11.86
C GLU A 132 -7.04 14.17 -12.63
#